data_94eac7f1adfba01610cfe54c1638aba0
#
_entry.id   94eac7f1adfba01610cfe54c1638aba0
#
_cell.length_a   1.000
_cell.length_b   1.000
_cell.length_c   1.000
_cell.angle_alpha   90.00
_cell.angle_beta   90.00
_cell.angle_gamma   90.00
#
_symmetry.space_group_name_H-M   'P 1'
#
loop_
_entity.id
_entity.type
_entity.pdbx_description
1 polymer ?
#
loop_
_entity_poly.entity_id
_entity_poly.type
_entity_poly.pdbx_seq_one_letter_code
_entity_poly.pdbx_strand_id
1 'polypeptide(L)'
;AGVTVATVDLEPQDVDEYYNGYANKTLWPLFHHRVDLTAYERSYGEGYERTNRRFAEVLQPLIQPDDIIWIHDYHMIPMARDLRRLGVKNRIGFFLHTPWPARQLLVTLPHHRRLVESMFYFDLIGFHTHEWLGLFERYVEVEARGRVSPDHVIEAFGRRVQCGVFPIGIDVDGFLAARDSVLGGKTYDRMAASAAFRSMM
;
A
#
# COMPACT_ATOMS: atom_id res chain seq x y z
N ALA A 1 2.03 6.66 -27.83
CA ALA A 1 2.10 7.39 -26.56
C ALA A 1 3.31 6.84 -25.81
N GLY A 2 4.24 7.71 -25.41
CA GLY A 2 5.43 7.32 -24.68
C GLY A 2 5.18 7.35 -23.15
N VAL A 3 5.97 6.59 -22.40
CA VAL A 3 6.04 6.67 -20.94
C VAL A 3 7.19 7.60 -20.57
N THR A 4 6.94 8.56 -19.70
CA THR A 4 7.99 9.38 -19.09
C THR A 4 8.28 8.83 -17.70
N VAL A 5 9.56 8.60 -17.37
CA VAL A 5 10.00 8.13 -16.06
C VAL A 5 10.72 9.27 -15.36
N ALA A 6 10.30 9.55 -14.13
CA ALA A 6 11.00 10.45 -13.22
C ALA A 6 11.47 9.66 -12.00
N THR A 7 12.69 9.91 -11.54
CA THR A 7 13.29 9.24 -10.38
C THR A 7 13.60 10.25 -9.28
N VAL A 8 13.55 9.78 -8.03
CA VAL A 8 13.95 10.56 -6.86
C VAL A 8 15.04 9.80 -6.15
N ASP A 9 16.26 10.35 -6.12
CA ASP A 9 17.34 9.77 -5.35
C ASP A 9 17.14 10.03 -3.87
N LEU A 10 17.26 8.98 -3.07
CA LEU A 10 17.16 9.05 -1.61
C LEU A 10 18.55 9.09 -0.99
N GLU A 11 18.71 9.90 0.03
CA GLU A 11 19.88 9.87 0.87
C GLU A 11 19.97 8.53 1.64
N PRO A 12 21.17 8.03 1.99
CA PRO A 12 21.31 6.79 2.74
C PRO A 12 20.47 6.75 4.02
N GLN A 13 20.36 7.87 4.73
CA GLN A 13 19.51 7.98 5.91
C GLN A 13 18.04 7.77 5.58
N ASP A 14 17.54 8.31 4.45
CA ASP A 14 16.16 8.14 4.03
C ASP A 14 15.89 6.69 3.62
N VAL A 15 16.85 6.03 2.96
CA VAL A 15 16.72 4.59 2.67
C VAL A 15 16.61 3.78 3.95
N ASP A 16 17.42 4.06 4.95
CA ASP A 16 17.42 3.31 6.21
C ASP A 16 16.18 3.59 7.07
N GLU A 17 15.76 4.83 7.20
CA GLU A 17 14.65 5.20 8.08
C GLU A 17 13.29 4.95 7.40
N TYR A 18 13.14 5.36 6.13
CA TYR A 18 11.88 5.23 5.39
C TYR A 18 11.66 3.82 4.87
N TYR A 19 12.56 3.34 3.98
CA TYR A 19 12.35 2.08 3.25
C TYR A 19 12.65 0.86 4.12
N ASN A 20 13.89 0.76 4.63
CA ASN A 20 14.30 -0.36 5.47
C ASN A 20 13.60 -0.33 6.83
N GLY A 21 13.43 0.85 7.41
CA GLY A 21 12.83 1.07 8.73
C GLY A 21 11.30 1.00 8.69
N TYR A 22 10.66 2.17 8.48
CA TYR A 22 9.21 2.26 8.67
C TYR A 22 8.41 1.39 7.71
N ALA A 23 8.76 1.35 6.42
CA ALA A 23 8.06 0.51 5.47
C ALA A 23 8.26 -0.98 5.77
N ASN A 24 9.50 -1.45 5.83
CA ASN A 24 9.77 -2.89 5.84
C ASN A 24 9.91 -3.52 7.23
N LYS A 25 10.31 -2.77 8.27
CA LYS A 25 10.40 -3.28 9.65
C LYS A 25 9.20 -2.90 10.52
N THR A 26 8.40 -1.89 10.13
CA THR A 26 7.22 -1.48 10.89
C THR A 26 5.93 -1.86 10.18
N LEU A 27 5.62 -1.25 9.02
CA LEU A 27 4.33 -1.45 8.35
C LEU A 27 4.19 -2.84 7.73
N TRP A 28 5.20 -3.33 7.01
CA TRP A 28 5.12 -4.63 6.34
C TRP A 28 4.77 -5.77 7.29
N PRO A 29 5.52 -6.02 8.38
CA PRO A 29 5.17 -7.10 9.30
C PRO A 29 3.83 -6.86 10.00
N LEU A 30 3.52 -5.62 10.39
CA LEU A 30 2.24 -5.29 11.02
C LEU A 30 1.05 -5.60 10.10
N PHE A 31 1.13 -5.23 8.82
CA PHE A 31 0.07 -5.47 7.84
C PHE A 31 -0.07 -6.96 7.51
N HIS A 32 1.00 -7.74 7.65
CA HIS A 32 0.99 -9.20 7.50
C HIS A 32 0.76 -9.94 8.82
N HIS A 33 0.24 -9.26 9.84
CA HIS A 33 -0.13 -9.82 11.15
C HIS A 33 1.06 -10.40 11.94
N ARG A 34 2.29 -9.99 11.62
CA ARG A 34 3.53 -10.42 12.28
C ARG A 34 4.04 -9.36 13.25
N VAL A 35 3.22 -9.08 14.28
CA VAL A 35 3.56 -8.10 15.34
C VAL A 35 4.87 -8.48 16.05
N ASP A 36 5.17 -9.77 16.15
CA ASP A 36 6.41 -10.29 16.69
C ASP A 36 7.68 -9.84 15.93
N LEU A 37 7.55 -9.44 14.67
CA LEU A 37 8.64 -8.93 13.84
C LEU A 37 8.62 -7.41 13.68
N THR A 38 7.64 -6.74 14.26
CA THR A 38 7.47 -5.30 14.08
C THR A 38 8.42 -4.50 14.98
N ALA A 39 9.21 -3.62 14.38
CA ALA A 39 10.06 -2.68 15.10
C ALA A 39 9.45 -1.27 15.09
N TYR A 40 9.47 -0.62 16.25
CA TYR A 40 8.96 0.74 16.44
C TYR A 40 10.10 1.66 16.85
N GLU A 41 10.63 2.41 15.87
CA GLU A 41 11.65 3.40 16.10
C GLU A 41 11.14 4.79 15.70
N ARG A 42 11.41 5.78 16.52
CA ARG A 42 10.96 7.16 16.25
C ARG A 42 11.55 7.71 14.95
N SER A 43 12.84 7.46 14.70
CA SER A 43 13.54 7.86 13.50
C SER A 43 12.89 7.29 12.23
N TYR A 44 12.39 6.05 12.28
CA TYR A 44 11.68 5.44 11.16
C TYR A 44 10.44 6.24 10.76
N GLY A 45 9.62 6.63 11.74
CA GLY A 45 8.44 7.45 11.50
C GLY A 45 8.79 8.85 10.95
N GLU A 46 9.83 9.47 11.48
CA GLU A 46 10.33 10.77 11.00
C GLU A 46 10.86 10.68 9.55
N GLY A 47 11.62 9.64 9.22
CA GLY A 47 12.10 9.36 7.87
C GLY A 47 10.97 9.10 6.89
N TYR A 48 9.95 8.34 7.31
CA TYR A 48 8.77 8.06 6.48
C TYR A 48 7.99 9.33 6.11
N GLU A 49 7.76 10.21 7.06
CA GLU A 49 7.10 11.50 6.83
C GLU A 49 7.95 12.44 5.96
N ARG A 50 9.27 12.49 6.20
CA ARG A 50 10.20 13.34 5.46
C ARG A 50 10.30 12.92 3.99
N THR A 51 10.44 11.63 3.74
CA THR A 51 10.58 11.07 2.39
C THR A 51 9.30 11.22 1.57
N ASN A 52 8.13 10.96 2.18
CA ASN A 52 6.85 11.17 1.49
C ASN A 52 6.62 12.64 1.12
N ARG A 53 7.04 13.57 1.98
CA ARG A 53 7.00 15.00 1.65
C ARG A 53 7.90 15.33 0.47
N ARG A 54 9.14 14.81 0.46
CA ARG A 54 10.06 14.98 -0.67
C ARG A 54 9.48 14.46 -1.98
N PHE A 55 8.84 13.28 -1.97
CA PHE A 55 8.16 12.76 -3.16
C PHE A 55 7.06 13.71 -3.65
N ALA A 56 6.26 14.24 -2.75
CA ALA A 56 5.21 15.20 -3.10
C ALA A 56 5.79 16.49 -3.70
N GLU A 57 6.87 17.03 -3.12
CA GLU A 57 7.57 18.22 -3.60
C GLU A 57 8.18 18.04 -5.00
N VAL A 58 8.75 16.86 -5.27
CA VAL A 58 9.31 16.54 -6.60
C VAL A 58 8.22 16.29 -7.64
N LEU A 59 7.13 15.63 -7.24
CA LEU A 59 6.03 15.33 -8.16
C LEU A 59 5.21 16.57 -8.51
N GLN A 60 4.95 17.47 -7.57
CA GLN A 60 4.03 18.60 -7.72
C GLN A 60 4.28 19.44 -8.99
N PRO A 61 5.52 19.84 -9.34
CA PRO A 61 5.77 20.65 -10.53
C PRO A 61 5.58 19.90 -11.87
N LEU A 62 5.51 18.56 -11.82
CA LEU A 62 5.32 17.72 -13.01
C LEU A 62 3.83 17.50 -13.34
N ILE A 63 2.94 17.76 -12.37
CA ILE A 63 1.50 17.47 -12.49
C ILE A 63 0.85 18.50 -13.43
N GLN A 64 0.11 18.00 -14.42
CA GLN A 64 -0.72 18.80 -15.32
C GLN A 64 -2.17 18.90 -14.78
N PRO A 65 -2.94 19.93 -15.15
CA PRO A 65 -4.27 20.15 -14.59
C PRO A 65 -5.26 18.98 -14.72
N ASP A 66 -5.14 18.20 -15.80
CA ASP A 66 -6.05 17.10 -16.12
C ASP A 66 -5.51 15.72 -15.73
N ASP A 67 -4.33 15.67 -15.10
CA ASP A 67 -3.74 14.40 -14.65
C ASP A 67 -4.57 13.77 -13.54
N ILE A 68 -4.62 12.44 -13.57
CA ILE A 68 -5.05 11.60 -12.46
C ILE A 68 -3.81 11.04 -11.80
N ILE A 69 -3.67 11.25 -10.50
CA ILE A 69 -2.55 10.76 -9.71
C ILE A 69 -2.94 9.42 -9.10
N TRP A 70 -2.14 8.37 -9.35
CA TRP A 70 -2.39 7.06 -8.79
C TRP A 70 -1.22 6.60 -7.93
N ILE A 71 -1.44 6.53 -6.63
CA ILE A 71 -0.44 6.22 -5.62
C ILE A 71 -0.62 4.78 -5.15
N HIS A 72 0.48 4.06 -5.02
CA HIS A 72 0.47 2.65 -4.69
C HIS A 72 1.17 2.37 -3.37
N ASP A 73 0.48 1.53 -2.59
CA ASP A 73 0.99 0.76 -1.48
C ASP A 73 1.39 1.55 -0.23
N TYR A 74 1.59 0.83 0.86
CA TYR A 74 1.83 1.35 2.22
C TYR A 74 3.05 2.26 2.35
N HIS A 75 3.94 2.25 1.38
CA HIS A 75 5.10 3.14 1.34
C HIS A 75 4.71 4.62 1.24
N MET A 76 3.59 4.93 0.61
CA MET A 76 3.23 6.29 0.19
C MET A 76 1.90 6.80 0.78
N ILE A 77 1.44 6.23 1.90
CA ILE A 77 0.16 6.65 2.52
C ILE A 77 0.10 8.17 2.81
N PRO A 78 1.15 8.85 3.31
CA PRO A 78 1.09 10.29 3.59
C PRO A 78 1.12 11.18 2.35
N MET A 79 1.51 10.67 1.18
CA MET A 79 1.85 11.47 0.00
C MET A 79 0.68 12.35 -0.47
N ALA A 80 -0.56 11.85 -0.49
CA ALA A 80 -1.71 12.65 -0.88
C ALA A 80 -1.93 13.85 0.04
N ARG A 81 -1.75 13.67 1.35
CA ARG A 81 -1.83 14.78 2.32
C ARG A 81 -0.83 15.88 1.97
N ASP A 82 0.40 15.51 1.65
CA ASP A 82 1.46 16.45 1.36
C ASP A 82 1.25 17.13 -0.01
N LEU A 83 0.78 16.41 -1.02
CA LEU A 83 0.33 16.99 -2.30
C LEU A 83 -0.82 18.01 -2.10
N ARG A 84 -1.82 17.70 -1.26
CA ARG A 84 -2.90 18.64 -0.95
C ARG A 84 -2.38 19.91 -0.26
N ARG A 85 -1.39 19.79 0.62
CA ARG A 85 -0.72 20.95 1.25
C ARG A 85 0.02 21.84 0.26
N LEU A 86 0.56 21.24 -0.82
CA LEU A 86 1.17 21.95 -1.94
C LEU A 86 0.14 22.53 -2.94
N GLY A 87 -1.15 22.40 -2.66
CA GLY A 87 -2.22 22.99 -3.47
C GLY A 87 -2.71 22.13 -4.62
N VAL A 88 -2.27 20.87 -4.74
CA VAL A 88 -2.71 19.94 -5.79
C VAL A 88 -4.19 19.63 -5.62
N LYS A 89 -4.99 19.86 -6.68
CA LYS A 89 -6.45 19.66 -6.72
C LYS A 89 -6.87 18.46 -7.58
N ASN A 90 -5.95 17.88 -8.29
CA ASN A 90 -6.15 16.71 -9.15
C ASN A 90 -6.80 15.54 -8.37
N ARG A 91 -7.46 14.65 -9.08
CA ARG A 91 -7.96 13.41 -8.47
C ARG A 91 -6.80 12.51 -8.09
N ILE A 92 -6.82 12.01 -6.85
CA ILE A 92 -5.77 11.14 -6.31
C ILE A 92 -6.41 9.82 -5.87
N GLY A 93 -6.07 8.74 -6.58
CA GLY A 93 -6.39 7.38 -6.19
C GLY A 93 -5.25 6.74 -5.39
N PHE A 94 -5.60 5.82 -4.51
CA PHE A 94 -4.66 5.00 -3.76
C PHE A 94 -5.05 3.52 -3.88
N PHE A 95 -4.06 2.66 -4.02
CA PHE A 95 -4.29 1.23 -4.00
C PHE A 95 -3.35 0.54 -3.00
N LEU A 96 -3.94 -0.18 -2.05
CA LEU A 96 -3.19 -0.98 -1.08
C LEU A 96 -3.06 -2.41 -1.59
N HIS A 97 -1.81 -2.83 -1.84
CA HIS A 97 -1.50 -4.18 -2.34
C HIS A 97 -1.37 -5.22 -1.24
N THR A 98 -1.16 -4.78 0.00
CA THR A 98 -0.99 -5.63 1.17
C THR A 98 -2.31 -5.76 1.95
N PRO A 99 -2.45 -6.76 2.83
CA PRO A 99 -3.56 -6.84 3.77
C PRO A 99 -3.72 -5.56 4.58
N TRP A 100 -4.96 -5.20 4.91
CA TRP A 100 -5.21 -4.23 5.97
C TRP A 100 -5.31 -4.99 7.31
N PRO A 101 -4.55 -4.59 8.35
CA PRO A 101 -4.54 -5.33 9.60
C PRO A 101 -5.81 -5.12 10.41
N ALA A 102 -6.18 -6.10 11.21
CA ALA A 102 -7.25 -5.95 12.19
C ALA A 102 -6.98 -4.75 13.12
N ARG A 103 -8.05 -4.07 13.54
CA ARG A 103 -7.98 -2.88 14.41
C ARG A 103 -7.05 -3.08 15.62
N GLN A 104 -7.17 -4.24 16.29
CA GLN A 104 -6.40 -4.57 17.49
C GLN A 104 -4.89 -4.59 17.24
N LEU A 105 -4.48 -4.95 16.03
CA LEU A 105 -3.08 -4.92 15.62
C LEU A 105 -2.67 -3.50 15.22
N LEU A 106 -3.49 -2.81 14.44
CA LEU A 106 -3.14 -1.48 13.95
C LEU A 106 -2.96 -0.45 15.09
N VAL A 107 -3.75 -0.54 16.16
CA VAL A 107 -3.62 0.36 17.32
C VAL A 107 -2.32 0.18 18.11
N THR A 108 -1.54 -0.87 17.86
CA THR A 108 -0.20 -1.03 18.45
C THR A 108 0.84 -0.14 17.78
N LEU A 109 0.55 0.34 16.56
CA LEU A 109 1.42 1.26 15.83
C LEU A 109 1.40 2.65 16.50
N PRO A 110 2.54 3.19 16.92
CA PRO A 110 2.60 4.58 17.37
C PRO A 110 2.07 5.53 16.30
N HIS A 111 1.21 6.47 16.71
CA HIS A 111 0.59 7.43 15.80
C HIS A 111 -0.28 6.81 14.68
N HIS A 112 -0.81 5.59 14.85
CA HIS A 112 -1.70 4.92 13.89
C HIS A 112 -2.82 5.83 13.38
N ARG A 113 -3.40 6.66 14.26
CA ARG A 113 -4.47 7.59 13.90
C ARG A 113 -4.03 8.59 12.83
N ARG A 114 -2.80 9.12 12.92
CA ARG A 114 -2.23 10.05 11.94
C ARG A 114 -1.98 9.38 10.59
N LEU A 115 -1.54 8.11 10.60
CA LEU A 115 -1.38 7.32 9.38
C LEU A 115 -2.73 7.17 8.67
N VAL A 116 -3.77 6.74 9.40
CA VAL A 116 -5.12 6.57 8.84
C VAL A 116 -5.73 7.89 8.41
N GLU A 117 -5.56 8.97 9.18
CA GLU A 117 -6.01 10.32 8.78
C GLU A 117 -5.41 10.73 7.43
N SER A 118 -4.16 10.35 7.14
CA SER A 118 -3.52 10.65 5.85
C SER A 118 -4.23 10.01 4.67
N MET A 119 -4.90 8.88 4.87
CA MET A 119 -5.68 8.21 3.82
C MET A 119 -6.95 8.98 3.42
N PHE A 120 -7.44 9.88 4.23
CA PHE A 120 -8.60 10.73 3.92
C PHE A 120 -8.26 11.93 3.01
N TYR A 121 -7.05 12.01 2.50
CA TYR A 121 -6.65 12.98 1.48
C TYR A 121 -6.69 12.41 0.05
N PHE A 122 -6.95 11.12 -0.08
CA PHE A 122 -7.28 10.47 -1.35
C PHE A 122 -8.75 10.68 -1.70
N ASP A 123 -9.08 10.62 -2.99
CA ASP A 123 -10.45 10.63 -3.48
C ASP A 123 -11.02 9.21 -3.55
N LEU A 124 -10.17 8.23 -3.87
CA LEU A 124 -10.52 6.82 -3.96
C LEU A 124 -9.44 5.96 -3.29
N ILE A 125 -9.86 4.99 -2.47
CA ILE A 125 -8.97 3.95 -1.92
C ILE A 125 -9.44 2.59 -2.41
N GLY A 126 -8.53 1.84 -3.03
CA GLY A 126 -8.76 0.47 -3.49
C GLY A 126 -8.12 -0.57 -2.57
N PHE A 127 -8.85 -1.66 -2.36
CA PHE A 127 -8.39 -2.85 -1.66
C PHE A 127 -8.58 -4.09 -2.55
N HIS A 128 -7.85 -5.17 -2.29
CA HIS A 128 -8.02 -6.43 -3.03
C HIS A 128 -9.26 -7.23 -2.61
N THR A 129 -9.68 -7.12 -1.34
CA THR A 129 -10.72 -7.98 -0.78
C THR A 129 -11.75 -7.19 0.04
N HIS A 130 -12.96 -7.70 0.11
CA HIS A 130 -14.00 -7.17 1.01
C HIS A 130 -13.59 -7.27 2.48
N GLU A 131 -12.81 -8.28 2.85
CA GLU A 131 -12.30 -8.43 4.21
C GLU A 131 -11.42 -7.25 4.59
N TRP A 132 -10.46 -6.87 3.75
CA TRP A 132 -9.54 -5.77 4.04
C TRP A 132 -10.26 -4.41 4.08
N LEU A 133 -11.20 -4.20 3.16
CA LEU A 133 -12.06 -3.02 3.22
C LEU A 133 -12.86 -2.98 4.53
N GLY A 134 -13.51 -4.09 4.91
CA GLY A 134 -14.29 -4.17 6.15
C GLY A 134 -13.45 -3.94 7.41
N LEU A 135 -12.20 -4.40 7.42
CA LEU A 135 -11.27 -4.13 8.53
C LEU A 135 -10.89 -2.64 8.60
N PHE A 136 -10.69 -1.99 7.45
CA PHE A 136 -10.47 -0.54 7.39
C PHE A 136 -11.68 0.26 7.89
N GLU A 137 -12.87 -0.07 7.39
CA GLU A 137 -14.12 0.53 7.82
C GLU A 137 -14.33 0.38 9.33
N ARG A 138 -14.12 -0.83 9.86
CA ARG A 138 -14.22 -1.09 11.30
C ARG A 138 -13.25 -0.27 12.14
N TYR A 139 -12.02 -0.10 11.66
CA TYR A 139 -11.06 0.80 12.32
C TYR A 139 -11.61 2.23 12.36
N VAL A 140 -12.09 2.73 11.23
CA VAL A 140 -12.58 4.13 11.13
C VAL A 140 -13.80 4.37 12.03
N GLU A 141 -14.76 3.44 12.07
CA GLU A 141 -15.93 3.54 12.96
C GLU A 141 -15.52 3.62 14.43
N VAL A 142 -14.61 2.76 14.87
CA VAL A 142 -14.26 2.62 16.29
C VAL A 142 -13.25 3.66 16.74
N GLU A 143 -12.14 3.80 16.04
CA GLU A 143 -11.00 4.63 16.46
C GLU A 143 -11.14 6.09 16.02
N ALA A 144 -11.70 6.32 14.84
CA ALA A 144 -11.91 7.67 14.33
C ALA A 144 -13.33 8.20 14.60
N ARG A 145 -14.25 7.35 15.08
CA ARG A 145 -15.69 7.69 15.25
C ARG A 145 -16.30 8.18 13.95
N GLY A 146 -15.86 7.61 12.84
CA GLY A 146 -16.34 7.92 11.51
C GLY A 146 -17.64 7.23 11.17
N ARG A 147 -18.16 7.53 9.98
CA ARG A 147 -19.37 6.92 9.42
C ARG A 147 -19.05 6.25 8.09
N VAL A 148 -19.64 5.12 7.86
CA VAL A 148 -19.54 4.35 6.62
C VAL A 148 -20.94 4.26 6.00
N SER A 149 -21.06 4.65 4.73
CA SER A 149 -22.30 4.50 3.98
C SER A 149 -22.37 3.13 3.27
N PRO A 150 -23.56 2.66 2.84
CA PRO A 150 -23.70 1.39 2.13
C PRO A 150 -22.91 1.29 0.81
N ASP A 151 -22.60 2.41 0.20
CA ASP A 151 -21.79 2.52 -1.03
C ASP A 151 -20.30 2.78 -0.74
N HIS A 152 -19.87 2.49 0.49
CA HIS A 152 -18.46 2.61 0.95
C HIS A 152 -17.88 4.03 0.85
N VAL A 153 -18.72 5.07 0.95
CA VAL A 153 -18.24 6.41 1.24
C VAL A 153 -18.01 6.52 2.74
N ILE A 154 -16.79 6.86 3.12
CA ILE A 154 -16.37 6.91 4.52
C ILE A 154 -16.09 8.35 4.92
N GLU A 155 -16.68 8.78 6.04
CA GLU A 155 -16.51 10.12 6.60
C GLU A 155 -15.80 10.04 7.95
N ALA A 156 -14.63 10.65 8.06
CA ALA A 156 -13.87 10.84 9.29
C ALA A 156 -12.88 12.00 9.16
N PHE A 157 -12.34 12.50 10.27
CA PHE A 157 -11.34 13.57 10.30
C PHE A 157 -11.78 14.85 9.56
N GLY A 158 -13.09 15.12 9.49
CA GLY A 158 -13.65 16.25 8.74
C GLY A 158 -13.54 16.11 7.21
N ARG A 159 -13.30 14.91 6.70
CA ARG A 159 -13.14 14.58 5.29
C ARG A 159 -13.99 13.37 4.90
N ARG A 160 -14.08 13.13 3.60
CA ARG A 160 -14.71 11.95 3.06
C ARG A 160 -13.81 11.31 1.99
N VAL A 161 -13.88 10.00 1.87
CA VAL A 161 -13.17 9.23 0.86
C VAL A 161 -14.08 8.12 0.34
N GLN A 162 -14.03 7.84 -0.95
CA GLN A 162 -14.65 6.66 -1.55
C GLN A 162 -13.71 5.47 -1.36
N CYS A 163 -14.24 4.33 -0.94
CA CYS A 163 -13.50 3.07 -0.92
C CYS A 163 -14.14 2.05 -1.86
N GLY A 164 -13.34 1.05 -2.29
CA GLY A 164 -13.83 -0.01 -3.15
C GLY A 164 -12.92 -1.23 -3.15
N VAL A 165 -13.46 -2.34 -3.65
CA VAL A 165 -12.74 -3.61 -3.82
C VAL A 165 -12.46 -3.83 -5.29
N PHE A 166 -11.18 -3.98 -5.62
CA PHE A 166 -10.68 -4.20 -6.98
C PHE A 166 -9.67 -5.36 -6.93
N PRO A 167 -10.16 -6.62 -6.95
CA PRO A 167 -9.28 -7.79 -6.85
C PRO A 167 -8.38 -7.89 -8.07
N ILE A 168 -7.11 -8.27 -7.84
CA ILE A 168 -6.23 -8.58 -8.95
C ILE A 168 -6.72 -9.84 -9.67
N GLY A 169 -6.74 -9.78 -11.00
CA GLY A 169 -7.02 -10.94 -11.85
C GLY A 169 -5.75 -11.69 -12.23
N ILE A 170 -5.94 -12.87 -12.82
CA ILE A 170 -4.89 -13.67 -13.42
C ILE A 170 -5.37 -14.12 -14.81
N ASP A 171 -4.47 -14.09 -15.79
CA ASP A 171 -4.71 -14.67 -17.12
C ASP A 171 -4.59 -16.20 -17.00
N VAL A 172 -5.71 -16.85 -16.69
CA VAL A 172 -5.76 -18.32 -16.51
C VAL A 172 -5.39 -19.04 -17.79
N ASP A 173 -5.89 -18.58 -18.94
CA ASP A 173 -5.63 -19.24 -20.23
C ASP A 173 -4.15 -19.13 -20.63
N GLY A 174 -3.54 -17.96 -20.41
CA GLY A 174 -2.10 -17.77 -20.60
C GLY A 174 -1.25 -18.68 -19.70
N PHE A 175 -1.65 -18.84 -18.44
CA PHE A 175 -0.98 -19.76 -17.51
C PHE A 175 -1.13 -21.23 -17.92
N LEU A 176 -2.32 -21.65 -18.35
CA LEU A 176 -2.55 -23.01 -18.83
C LEU A 176 -1.75 -23.31 -20.10
N ALA A 177 -1.72 -22.39 -21.05
CA ALA A 177 -0.91 -22.52 -22.27
C ALA A 177 0.59 -22.58 -21.96
N ALA A 178 1.07 -21.74 -21.04
CA ALA A 178 2.46 -21.76 -20.57
C ALA A 178 2.81 -23.09 -19.88
N ARG A 179 1.91 -23.62 -19.02
CA ARG A 179 2.07 -24.94 -18.40
C ARG A 179 2.27 -26.02 -19.46
N ASP A 180 1.38 -26.07 -20.43
CA ASP A 180 1.41 -27.14 -21.46
C ASP A 180 2.65 -27.03 -22.34
N SER A 181 3.22 -25.86 -22.53
CA SER A 181 4.48 -25.64 -23.26
C SER A 181 5.72 -26.07 -22.47
N VAL A 182 5.64 -26.11 -21.14
CA VAL A 182 6.77 -26.43 -20.24
C VAL A 182 6.75 -27.88 -19.75
N LEU A 183 5.58 -28.53 -19.74
CA LEU A 183 5.44 -29.92 -19.37
C LEU A 183 6.29 -30.81 -20.28
N GLY A 184 7.18 -31.61 -19.69
CA GLY A 184 8.15 -32.46 -20.44
C GLY A 184 9.44 -31.77 -20.85
N GLY A 185 9.64 -30.50 -20.49
CA GLY A 185 10.91 -29.78 -20.68
C GLY A 185 11.95 -30.16 -19.63
N LYS A 186 13.25 -30.14 -19.98
CA LYS A 186 14.37 -30.47 -19.08
C LYS A 186 14.35 -29.74 -17.72
N THR A 187 13.84 -28.51 -17.69
CA THR A 187 13.71 -27.75 -16.44
C THR A 187 12.62 -28.33 -15.57
N TYR A 188 11.44 -28.65 -16.13
CA TYR A 188 10.36 -29.30 -15.42
C TYR A 188 10.78 -30.63 -14.82
N ASP A 189 11.45 -31.48 -15.61
CA ASP A 189 11.92 -32.80 -15.15
C ASP A 189 12.89 -32.69 -13.97
N ARG A 190 13.81 -31.71 -14.03
CA ARG A 190 14.73 -31.42 -12.91
C ARG A 190 14.02 -30.96 -11.65
N MET A 191 13.02 -30.09 -11.78
CA MET A 191 12.23 -29.61 -10.65
C MET A 191 11.36 -30.73 -10.06
N ALA A 192 10.72 -31.54 -10.90
CA ALA A 192 9.92 -32.69 -10.47
C ALA A 192 10.77 -33.73 -9.72
N ALA A 193 11.94 -34.04 -10.22
CA ALA A 193 12.89 -34.92 -9.54
C ALA A 193 13.34 -34.38 -8.18
N SER A 194 13.62 -33.09 -8.10
CA SER A 194 13.98 -32.42 -6.83
C SER A 194 12.83 -32.41 -5.81
N ALA A 195 11.59 -32.22 -6.26
CA ALA A 195 10.41 -32.26 -5.41
C ALA A 195 10.11 -33.65 -4.88
N ALA A 196 10.22 -34.67 -5.74
CA ALA A 196 10.06 -36.08 -5.35
C ALA A 196 11.09 -36.50 -4.28
N PHE A 197 12.34 -36.03 -4.39
CA PHE A 197 13.37 -36.32 -3.39
C PHE A 197 13.05 -35.69 -2.02
N ARG A 198 12.47 -34.48 -1.99
CA ARG A 198 12.06 -33.79 -0.73
C ARG A 198 10.86 -34.47 -0.05
N SER A 199 9.99 -35.13 -0.80
CA SER A 199 8.82 -35.81 -0.25
C SER A 199 9.16 -37.17 0.39
N MET A 200 10.40 -37.64 0.22
CA MET A 200 10.88 -38.91 0.81
C MET A 200 11.75 -38.72 2.06
N MET A 201 11.95 -37.47 2.49
CA MET A 201 12.56 -37.10 3.79
C MET A 201 11.51 -36.58 4.75
#